data_a31880a8fc3f09ad712d3edd9d504cc9
#
_entry.id   a31880a8fc3f09ad712d3edd9d504cc9
#
_cell.length_a   1.000
_cell.length_b   1.000
_cell.length_c   1.000
_cell.angle_alpha   90.00
_cell.angle_beta   90.00
_cell.angle_gamma   90.00
#
_symmetry.space_group_name_H-M   'P 1'
#
loop_
_entity.id
_entity.type
_entity.pdbx_description
1 polymer ?
#
loop_
_entity_poly.entity_id
_entity_poly.type
_entity_poly.pdbx_seq_one_letter_code
_entity_poly.pdbx_strand_id
1 'polypeptide(L)'
;MASPGLIVRLHNWIGDVVVGLPALQLLAEHAVPLQLVGKGWAQSLLAGHGWPVHPLPAGLRSRVALWRGLRAQRTGSPPDGIDALLLATSFSAALECRLAGVRAAGYATDHRRWLLAQPLPVPAPTGHALLDPWQLACRHLGLSLAPPADIGLRLAPAAIAQAEALRAGLGLAGDYALLCPFATGTMQGQSKCWPGFSALAAALLADGLPVLLCPGPGEEAAAQRDFPRALSLPGVPLGAYAALLQGARLVVANDTGPGHMAAAVGAPLLSVLGPTDAARWAPWGRQVQVAQGAPAVGGWPSGADVLRQAHAMWDSAGSRA
;
A
#
# COMPACT_ATOMS: atom_id res chain seq x y z
N MET A 1 4.35 -30.09 -16.25
CA MET A 1 4.32 -28.94 -17.19
C MET A 1 4.33 -27.67 -16.37
N ALA A 2 5.15 -26.67 -16.75
CA ALA A 2 5.13 -25.38 -16.04
C ALA A 2 3.73 -24.73 -16.16
N SER A 3 3.17 -24.24 -15.05
CA SER A 3 1.88 -23.54 -15.05
C SER A 3 1.98 -22.27 -15.91
N PRO A 4 0.99 -21.95 -16.75
CA PRO A 4 1.00 -20.72 -17.51
C PRO A 4 0.95 -19.54 -16.54
N GLY A 5 1.92 -18.62 -16.61
CA GLY A 5 1.98 -17.45 -15.74
C GLY A 5 0.73 -16.59 -15.86
N LEU A 6 0.25 -16.03 -14.75
CA LEU A 6 -0.88 -15.10 -14.70
C LEU A 6 -0.38 -13.66 -14.70
N ILE A 7 -0.92 -12.82 -15.60
CA ILE A 7 -0.62 -11.40 -15.60
C ILE A 7 -1.56 -10.72 -14.62
N VAL A 8 -1.04 -9.92 -13.69
CA VAL A 8 -1.87 -9.18 -12.73
C VAL A 8 -1.66 -7.67 -12.90
N ARG A 9 -2.73 -6.95 -13.22
CA ARG A 9 -2.73 -5.48 -13.26
C ARG A 9 -2.93 -4.91 -11.86
N LEU A 10 -1.86 -4.36 -11.30
CA LEU A 10 -1.89 -3.71 -9.98
C LEU A 10 -2.71 -2.42 -10.02
N HIS A 11 -3.16 -1.96 -8.87
CA HIS A 11 -3.70 -0.62 -8.68
C HIS A 11 -2.65 0.47 -8.97
N ASN A 12 -3.08 1.73 -9.03
CA ASN A 12 -2.21 2.87 -9.30
C ASN A 12 -1.73 3.60 -8.05
N TRP A 13 -2.31 3.33 -6.89
CA TRP A 13 -1.97 3.93 -5.61
C TRP A 13 -1.26 2.92 -4.71
N ILE A 14 -0.32 3.42 -3.90
CA ILE A 14 0.51 2.58 -3.02
C ILE A 14 -0.36 1.80 -2.03
N GLY A 15 -1.30 2.49 -1.37
CA GLY A 15 -2.21 1.86 -0.41
C GLY A 15 -3.02 0.71 -1.02
N ASP A 16 -3.60 0.92 -2.21
CA ASP A 16 -4.38 -0.11 -2.91
C ASP A 16 -3.52 -1.31 -3.35
N VAL A 17 -2.26 -1.08 -3.76
CA VAL A 17 -1.34 -2.18 -4.07
C VAL A 17 -1.02 -2.98 -2.83
N VAL A 18 -0.77 -2.33 -1.70
CA VAL A 18 -0.52 -2.99 -0.41
C VAL A 18 -1.74 -3.79 0.05
N VAL A 19 -2.92 -3.20 -0.03
CA VAL A 19 -4.20 -3.88 0.28
C VAL A 19 -4.44 -5.09 -0.63
N GLY A 20 -3.94 -5.06 -1.86
CA GLY A 20 -4.00 -6.18 -2.82
C GLY A 20 -2.97 -7.30 -2.58
N LEU A 21 -1.97 -7.10 -1.72
CA LEU A 21 -0.90 -8.08 -1.50
C LEU A 21 -1.37 -9.47 -1.07
N PRO A 22 -2.31 -9.63 -0.12
CA PRO A 22 -2.79 -10.95 0.26
C PRO A 22 -3.33 -11.76 -0.91
N ALA A 23 -3.99 -11.10 -1.87
CA ALA A 23 -4.48 -11.75 -3.09
C ALA A 23 -3.33 -12.27 -3.98
N LEU A 24 -2.24 -11.50 -4.12
CA LEU A 24 -1.05 -11.91 -4.86
C LEU A 24 -0.33 -13.07 -4.17
N GLN A 25 -0.23 -13.02 -2.85
CA GLN A 25 0.38 -14.08 -2.04
C GLN A 25 -0.43 -15.38 -2.16
N LEU A 26 -1.75 -15.31 -2.06
CA LEU A 26 -2.63 -16.47 -2.25
C LEU A 26 -2.43 -17.13 -3.61
N LEU A 27 -2.37 -16.34 -4.68
CA LEU A 27 -2.10 -16.84 -6.03
C LEU A 27 -0.74 -17.53 -6.11
N ALA A 28 0.31 -16.93 -5.55
CA ALA A 28 1.66 -17.46 -5.55
C ALA A 28 1.77 -18.75 -4.71
N GLU A 29 1.11 -18.85 -3.56
CA GLU A 29 1.06 -20.03 -2.71
C GLU A 29 0.37 -21.23 -3.40
N HIS A 30 -0.53 -20.96 -4.34
CA HIS A 30 -1.15 -21.97 -5.18
C HIS A 30 -0.36 -22.23 -6.49
N ALA A 31 0.95 -21.96 -6.47
CA ALA A 31 1.89 -22.19 -7.56
C ALA A 31 1.49 -21.53 -8.89
N VAL A 32 0.80 -20.39 -8.83
CA VAL A 32 0.52 -19.56 -10.01
C VAL A 32 1.70 -18.60 -10.22
N PRO A 33 2.51 -18.75 -11.29
CA PRO A 33 3.59 -17.80 -11.59
C PRO A 33 2.98 -16.43 -11.94
N LEU A 34 3.43 -15.37 -11.27
CA LEU A 34 2.89 -14.04 -11.45
C LEU A 34 3.77 -13.18 -12.34
N GLN A 35 3.14 -12.38 -13.20
CA GLN A 35 3.74 -11.28 -13.95
C GLN A 35 2.95 -10.01 -13.62
N LEU A 36 3.54 -9.11 -12.83
CA LEU A 36 2.83 -7.93 -12.34
C LEU A 36 3.01 -6.75 -13.29
N VAL A 37 1.93 -6.03 -13.58
CA VAL A 37 1.95 -4.81 -14.38
C VAL A 37 1.47 -3.64 -13.52
N GLY A 38 2.32 -2.62 -13.30
CA GLY A 38 2.01 -1.52 -12.39
C GLY A 38 2.83 -0.26 -12.62
N LYS A 39 2.74 0.68 -11.70
CA LYS A 39 3.61 1.87 -11.67
C LYS A 39 5.06 1.44 -11.36
N GLY A 40 6.05 2.21 -11.87
CA GLY A 40 7.47 1.87 -11.71
C GLY A 40 7.93 1.71 -10.26
N TRP A 41 7.36 2.47 -9.33
CA TRP A 41 7.69 2.36 -7.91
C TRP A 41 7.32 0.99 -7.29
N ALA A 42 6.40 0.24 -7.91
CA ALA A 42 6.01 -1.09 -7.42
C ALA A 42 7.17 -2.10 -7.48
N GLN A 43 8.16 -1.90 -8.36
CA GLN A 43 9.37 -2.73 -8.42
C GLN A 43 10.13 -2.70 -7.10
N SER A 44 10.39 -1.50 -6.56
CA SER A 44 11.09 -1.33 -5.28
C SER A 44 10.26 -1.86 -4.11
N LEU A 45 8.96 -1.59 -4.08
CA LEU A 45 8.06 -2.01 -3.00
C LEU A 45 7.93 -3.53 -2.91
N LEU A 46 7.80 -4.21 -4.06
CA LEU A 46 7.51 -5.64 -4.13
C LEU A 46 8.75 -6.52 -4.34
N ALA A 47 9.95 -5.93 -4.34
CA ALA A 47 11.21 -6.66 -4.62
C ALA A 47 11.43 -7.87 -3.70
N GLY A 48 11.00 -7.79 -2.42
CA GLY A 48 11.14 -8.88 -1.46
C GLY A 48 10.26 -10.10 -1.73
N HIS A 49 9.27 -9.98 -2.64
CA HIS A 49 8.44 -11.11 -3.05
C HIS A 49 9.01 -11.89 -4.23
N GLY A 50 10.00 -11.33 -4.94
CA GLY A 50 10.62 -11.97 -6.10
C GLY A 50 9.72 -12.05 -7.35
N TRP A 51 8.59 -11.34 -7.37
CA TRP A 51 7.71 -11.33 -8.54
C TRP A 51 8.21 -10.34 -9.59
N PRO A 52 8.24 -10.73 -10.89
CA PRO A 52 8.52 -9.79 -11.97
C PRO A 52 7.49 -8.66 -12.01
N VAL A 53 7.95 -7.41 -11.91
CA VAL A 53 7.10 -6.22 -12.00
C VAL A 53 7.48 -5.44 -13.24
N HIS A 54 6.53 -5.30 -14.17
CA HIS A 54 6.67 -4.57 -15.42
C HIS A 54 6.09 -3.17 -15.29
N PRO A 55 6.92 -2.13 -15.37
CA PRO A 55 6.43 -0.75 -15.34
C PRO A 55 5.45 -0.46 -16.47
N LEU A 56 4.31 0.14 -16.14
CA LEU A 56 3.32 0.54 -17.12
C LEU A 56 3.86 1.72 -17.93
N PRO A 57 4.10 1.56 -19.25
CA PRO A 57 4.67 2.62 -20.06
C PRO A 57 3.66 3.75 -20.32
N ALA A 58 4.16 4.90 -20.75
CA ALA A 58 3.31 5.98 -21.21
C ALA A 58 2.67 5.62 -22.58
N GLY A 59 1.42 6.06 -22.77
CA GLY A 59 0.69 5.92 -24.03
C GLY A 59 0.08 4.54 -24.28
N LEU A 60 -1.08 4.54 -24.92
CA LEU A 60 -1.90 3.34 -25.14
C LEU A 60 -1.18 2.29 -26.01
N ARG A 61 -0.51 2.72 -27.09
CA ARG A 61 0.18 1.80 -28.00
C ARG A 61 1.28 0.99 -27.29
N SER A 62 2.09 1.65 -26.47
CA SER A 62 3.16 1.01 -25.69
C SER A 62 2.61 0.05 -24.65
N ARG A 63 1.49 0.40 -24.01
CA ARG A 63 0.80 -0.48 -23.05
C ARG A 63 0.24 -1.71 -23.73
N VAL A 64 -0.42 -1.56 -24.86
CA VAL A 64 -0.91 -2.70 -25.65
C VAL A 64 0.24 -3.60 -26.10
N ALA A 65 1.38 -3.04 -26.52
CA ALA A 65 2.56 -3.80 -26.87
C ALA A 65 3.13 -4.59 -25.69
N LEU A 66 3.20 -4.00 -24.49
CA LEU A 66 3.58 -4.67 -23.24
C LEU A 66 2.68 -5.89 -22.99
N TRP A 67 1.37 -5.70 -23.02
CA TRP A 67 0.40 -6.79 -22.79
C TRP A 67 0.55 -7.93 -23.80
N ARG A 68 0.75 -7.60 -25.08
CA ARG A 68 1.00 -8.63 -26.14
C ARG A 68 2.29 -9.40 -25.88
N GLY A 69 3.37 -8.68 -25.50
CA GLY A 69 4.65 -9.31 -25.18
C GLY A 69 4.54 -10.28 -23.99
N LEU A 70 3.91 -9.86 -22.90
CA LEU A 70 3.71 -10.71 -21.74
C LEU A 70 2.85 -11.94 -22.05
N ARG A 71 1.78 -11.77 -22.84
CA ARG A 71 0.94 -12.88 -23.27
C ARG A 71 1.74 -13.88 -24.14
N ALA A 72 2.57 -13.39 -25.05
CA ALA A 72 3.38 -14.24 -25.94
C ALA A 72 4.46 -15.05 -25.21
N GLN A 73 4.94 -14.55 -24.07
CA GLN A 73 5.94 -15.24 -23.23
C GLN A 73 5.34 -16.35 -22.34
N ARG A 74 4.02 -16.48 -22.29
CA ARG A 74 3.38 -17.50 -21.46
C ARG A 74 3.50 -18.88 -22.11
N THR A 75 3.79 -19.86 -21.28
CA THR A 75 3.84 -21.27 -21.70
C THR A 75 2.50 -21.95 -21.41
N GLY A 76 1.77 -22.36 -22.43
CA GLY A 76 0.48 -23.03 -22.29
C GLY A 76 -0.72 -22.10 -22.16
N SER A 77 -1.92 -22.66 -22.22
CA SER A 77 -3.19 -21.95 -21.99
C SER A 77 -3.67 -22.23 -20.57
N PRO A 78 -4.15 -21.21 -19.83
CA PRO A 78 -4.72 -21.42 -18.51
C PRO A 78 -6.00 -22.27 -18.60
N PRO A 79 -6.29 -23.09 -17.59
CA PRO A 79 -7.46 -23.99 -17.60
C PRO A 79 -8.79 -23.25 -17.80
N ASP A 80 -8.93 -22.05 -17.23
CA ASP A 80 -10.10 -21.18 -17.34
C ASP A 80 -10.05 -20.23 -18.55
N GLY A 81 -8.96 -20.28 -19.33
CA GLY A 81 -8.71 -19.40 -20.46
C GLY A 81 -8.48 -17.93 -20.09
N ILE A 82 -8.22 -17.59 -18.82
CA ILE A 82 -7.95 -16.23 -18.35
C ILE A 82 -6.46 -15.96 -18.35
N ASP A 83 -6.05 -14.93 -19.10
CA ASP A 83 -4.65 -14.50 -19.21
C ASP A 83 -4.26 -13.53 -18.09
N ALA A 84 -5.21 -12.71 -17.62
CA ALA A 84 -4.92 -11.65 -16.68
C ALA A 84 -6.03 -11.43 -15.64
N LEU A 85 -5.62 -11.06 -14.41
CA LEU A 85 -6.50 -10.49 -13.39
C LEU A 85 -6.28 -8.97 -13.29
N LEU A 86 -7.38 -8.22 -13.31
CA LEU A 86 -7.34 -6.76 -13.18
C LEU A 86 -7.76 -6.35 -11.77
N LEU A 87 -6.78 -6.11 -10.89
CA LEU A 87 -7.04 -5.47 -9.60
C LEU A 87 -7.45 -4.01 -9.81
N ALA A 88 -6.78 -3.31 -10.75
CA ALA A 88 -7.21 -1.97 -11.17
C ALA A 88 -8.62 -2.00 -11.77
N THR A 89 -9.45 -1.05 -11.36
CA THR A 89 -10.88 -1.00 -11.68
C THR A 89 -11.24 -0.11 -12.88
N SER A 90 -10.26 0.61 -13.46
CA SER A 90 -10.47 1.57 -14.55
C SER A 90 -10.85 0.93 -15.89
N PHE A 91 -11.64 1.65 -16.67
CA PHE A 91 -11.98 1.30 -18.06
C PHE A 91 -10.72 1.09 -18.92
N SER A 92 -9.72 1.98 -18.78
CA SER A 92 -8.49 1.92 -19.58
C SER A 92 -7.72 0.61 -19.38
N ALA A 93 -7.66 0.06 -18.16
CA ALA A 93 -6.99 -1.20 -17.90
C ALA A 93 -7.62 -2.37 -18.67
N ALA A 94 -8.95 -2.42 -18.74
CA ALA A 94 -9.66 -3.44 -19.50
C ALA A 94 -9.53 -3.23 -21.02
N LEU A 95 -9.56 -1.98 -21.48
CA LEU A 95 -9.39 -1.63 -22.89
C LEU A 95 -7.99 -2.04 -23.40
N GLU A 96 -6.94 -1.78 -22.65
CA GLU A 96 -5.57 -2.19 -22.98
C GLU A 96 -5.47 -3.70 -23.19
N CYS A 97 -6.03 -4.49 -22.28
CA CYS A 97 -6.09 -5.95 -22.39
C CYS A 97 -6.88 -6.39 -23.62
N ARG A 98 -8.05 -5.82 -23.86
CA ARG A 98 -8.92 -6.16 -25.01
C ARG A 98 -8.23 -5.90 -26.35
N LEU A 99 -7.57 -4.74 -26.49
CA LEU A 99 -6.80 -4.37 -27.68
C LEU A 99 -5.53 -5.24 -27.89
N ALA A 100 -4.98 -5.76 -26.80
CA ALA A 100 -3.85 -6.69 -26.85
C ALA A 100 -4.25 -8.14 -27.14
N GLY A 101 -5.55 -8.46 -27.16
CA GLY A 101 -6.06 -9.82 -27.26
C GLY A 101 -5.91 -10.63 -25.97
N VAL A 102 -5.63 -9.99 -24.84
CA VAL A 102 -5.50 -10.59 -23.50
C VAL A 102 -6.89 -10.82 -22.91
N ARG A 103 -7.19 -12.04 -22.52
CA ARG A 103 -8.45 -12.42 -21.87
C ARG A 103 -8.37 -12.10 -20.39
N ALA A 104 -9.01 -11.00 -19.98
CA ALA A 104 -8.92 -10.51 -18.62
C ALA A 104 -10.17 -10.81 -17.80
N ALA A 105 -9.99 -11.14 -16.50
CA ALA A 105 -11.02 -11.19 -15.49
C ALA A 105 -10.89 -9.98 -14.54
N GLY A 106 -12.01 -9.49 -14.02
CA GLY A 106 -12.05 -8.37 -13.07
C GLY A 106 -13.47 -7.90 -12.80
N TYR A 107 -13.62 -6.98 -11.87
CA TYR A 107 -14.92 -6.42 -11.53
C TYR A 107 -15.48 -5.53 -12.66
N ALA A 108 -16.78 -5.61 -12.91
CA ALA A 108 -17.48 -4.89 -13.97
C ALA A 108 -17.77 -3.42 -13.58
N THR A 109 -16.74 -2.73 -13.10
CA THR A 109 -16.73 -1.30 -12.75
C THR A 109 -16.56 -0.43 -13.99
N ASP A 110 -16.75 0.88 -13.87
CA ASP A 110 -16.36 1.89 -14.88
C ASP A 110 -16.82 1.52 -16.31
N HIS A 111 -18.03 0.99 -16.44
CA HIS A 111 -18.66 0.56 -17.71
C HIS A 111 -17.81 -0.43 -18.56
N ARG A 112 -16.83 -1.15 -17.97
CA ARG A 112 -15.90 -2.03 -18.69
C ARG A 112 -16.35 -3.48 -18.85
N ARG A 113 -17.60 -3.82 -18.46
CA ARG A 113 -18.14 -5.20 -18.49
C ARG A 113 -17.90 -5.93 -19.82
N TRP A 114 -18.12 -5.27 -20.93
CA TRP A 114 -18.01 -5.83 -22.27
C TRP A 114 -16.56 -5.96 -22.80
N LEU A 115 -15.59 -5.36 -22.12
CA LEU A 115 -14.16 -5.50 -22.41
C LEU A 115 -13.53 -6.73 -21.73
N LEU A 116 -14.17 -7.23 -20.68
CA LEU A 116 -13.66 -8.33 -19.88
C LEU A 116 -14.12 -9.68 -20.48
N ALA A 117 -13.20 -10.66 -20.49
CA ALA A 117 -13.54 -12.04 -20.84
C ALA A 117 -14.37 -12.71 -19.72
N GLN A 118 -14.09 -12.34 -18.47
CA GLN A 118 -14.85 -12.76 -17.29
C GLN A 118 -15.17 -11.54 -16.42
N PRO A 119 -16.31 -10.87 -16.70
CA PRO A 119 -16.75 -9.77 -15.86
C PRO A 119 -17.38 -10.31 -14.57
N LEU A 120 -16.84 -9.88 -13.44
CA LEU A 120 -17.38 -10.22 -12.12
C LEU A 120 -18.30 -9.11 -11.61
N PRO A 121 -19.35 -9.45 -10.85
CA PRO A 121 -20.19 -8.45 -10.22
C PRO A 121 -19.36 -7.59 -9.26
N VAL A 122 -19.66 -6.29 -9.25
CA VAL A 122 -19.01 -5.35 -8.31
C VAL A 122 -19.36 -5.78 -6.89
N PRO A 123 -18.37 -5.96 -5.99
CA PRO A 123 -18.67 -6.27 -4.60
C PRO A 123 -19.55 -5.18 -3.98
N ALA A 124 -20.42 -5.56 -3.06
CA ALA A 124 -21.09 -4.59 -2.22
C ALA A 124 -20.04 -3.79 -1.44
N PRO A 125 -20.20 -2.48 -1.21
CA PRO A 125 -19.24 -1.65 -0.48
C PRO A 125 -19.21 -1.95 1.03
N THR A 126 -19.65 -3.12 1.42
CA THR A 126 -19.68 -3.62 2.80
C THR A 126 -18.38 -4.36 3.11
N GLY A 127 -17.79 -4.06 4.25
CA GLY A 127 -16.54 -4.63 4.69
C GLY A 127 -15.29 -3.92 4.16
N HIS A 128 -14.14 -4.42 4.57
CA HIS A 128 -12.85 -3.79 4.29
C HIS A 128 -12.44 -3.91 2.82
N ALA A 129 -11.75 -2.88 2.29
CA ALA A 129 -11.31 -2.82 0.89
C ALA A 129 -10.38 -3.97 0.46
N LEU A 130 -9.67 -4.59 1.41
CA LEU A 130 -8.85 -5.78 1.19
C LEU A 130 -9.67 -6.96 0.65
N LEU A 131 -10.95 -7.05 0.99
CA LEU A 131 -11.82 -8.14 0.56
C LEU A 131 -12.05 -8.16 -0.95
N ASP A 132 -11.97 -7.02 -1.63
CA ASP A 132 -12.22 -6.95 -3.06
C ASP A 132 -11.15 -7.73 -3.86
N PRO A 133 -9.84 -7.42 -3.76
CA PRO A 133 -8.81 -8.19 -4.44
C PRO A 133 -8.70 -9.62 -3.91
N TRP A 134 -8.95 -9.85 -2.60
CA TRP A 134 -8.94 -11.18 -2.00
C TRP A 134 -10.01 -12.10 -2.64
N GLN A 135 -11.24 -11.65 -2.72
CA GLN A 135 -12.33 -12.40 -3.34
C GLN A 135 -12.09 -12.65 -4.82
N LEU A 136 -11.45 -11.70 -5.53
CA LEU A 136 -11.08 -11.88 -6.93
C LEU A 136 -10.09 -13.05 -7.10
N ALA A 137 -9.05 -13.11 -6.26
CA ALA A 137 -8.09 -14.21 -6.26
C ALA A 137 -8.73 -15.55 -5.85
N CYS A 138 -9.53 -15.56 -4.78
CA CYS A 138 -10.27 -16.75 -4.35
C CYS A 138 -11.15 -17.31 -5.48
N ARG A 139 -11.89 -16.46 -6.18
CA ARG A 139 -12.76 -16.88 -7.30
C ARG A 139 -11.96 -17.46 -8.46
N HIS A 140 -10.80 -16.86 -8.79
CA HIS A 140 -9.93 -17.39 -9.83
C HIS A 140 -9.39 -18.78 -9.49
N LEU A 141 -9.11 -19.03 -8.20
CA LEU A 141 -8.62 -20.33 -7.72
C LEU A 141 -9.74 -21.33 -7.40
N GLY A 142 -11.02 -20.93 -7.47
CA GLY A 142 -12.14 -21.76 -7.05
C GLY A 142 -12.21 -21.98 -5.53
N LEU A 143 -11.68 -21.04 -4.75
CA LEU A 143 -11.58 -21.11 -3.28
C LEU A 143 -12.59 -20.19 -2.59
N SER A 144 -12.86 -20.49 -1.32
CA SER A 144 -13.64 -19.66 -0.40
C SER A 144 -12.90 -19.62 0.94
N LEU A 145 -12.03 -18.61 1.09
CA LEU A 145 -11.15 -18.47 2.26
C LEU A 145 -11.35 -17.09 2.89
N ALA A 146 -11.19 -17.02 4.22
CA ALA A 146 -11.04 -15.76 4.91
C ALA A 146 -9.65 -15.14 4.61
N PRO A 147 -9.52 -13.80 4.56
CA PRO A 147 -8.23 -13.16 4.38
C PRO A 147 -7.34 -13.35 5.62
N PRO A 148 -6.01 -13.26 5.46
CA PRO A 148 -5.09 -13.32 6.60
C PRO A 148 -5.28 -12.10 7.52
N ALA A 149 -4.93 -12.25 8.79
CA ALA A 149 -5.01 -11.18 9.78
C ALA A 149 -3.98 -10.04 9.53
N ASP A 150 -2.87 -10.36 8.87
CA ASP A 150 -1.80 -9.43 8.52
C ASP A 150 -1.48 -9.53 7.04
N ILE A 151 -1.06 -8.42 6.43
CA ILE A 151 -0.75 -8.37 4.99
C ILE A 151 0.57 -9.09 4.67
N GLY A 152 1.62 -8.87 5.48
CA GLY A 152 2.91 -9.56 5.30
C GLY A 152 3.71 -9.07 4.09
N LEU A 153 3.96 -7.77 3.95
CA LEU A 153 4.88 -7.22 2.95
C LEU A 153 6.31 -7.71 3.23
N ARG A 154 6.90 -8.43 2.28
CA ARG A 154 8.28 -8.93 2.37
C ARG A 154 9.25 -7.89 1.86
N LEU A 155 10.28 -7.61 2.65
CA LEU A 155 11.33 -6.65 2.31
C LEU A 155 12.51 -7.35 1.61
N ALA A 156 13.05 -6.74 0.57
CA ALA A 156 14.29 -7.20 -0.04
C ALA A 156 15.48 -6.88 0.86
N PRO A 157 16.50 -7.77 0.96
CA PRO A 157 17.71 -7.51 1.77
C PRO A 157 18.38 -6.18 1.42
N ALA A 158 18.44 -5.81 0.15
CA ALA A 158 19.00 -4.54 -0.30
C ALA A 158 18.21 -3.32 0.24
N ALA A 159 16.88 -3.43 0.38
CA ALA A 159 16.05 -2.37 0.93
C ALA A 159 16.30 -2.20 2.44
N ILE A 160 16.48 -3.30 3.17
CA ILE A 160 16.83 -3.28 4.59
C ILE A 160 18.21 -2.62 4.77
N ALA A 161 19.22 -3.07 4.05
CA ALA A 161 20.56 -2.50 4.11
C ALA A 161 20.58 -1.00 3.75
N GLN A 162 19.78 -0.58 2.77
CA GLN A 162 19.62 0.83 2.43
C GLN A 162 18.99 1.64 3.57
N ALA A 163 17.96 1.12 4.23
CA ALA A 163 17.33 1.78 5.37
C ALA A 163 18.29 1.92 6.55
N GLU A 164 19.08 0.90 6.84
CA GLU A 164 20.13 0.93 7.88
C GLU A 164 21.20 1.99 7.57
N ALA A 165 21.68 2.05 6.33
CA ALA A 165 22.65 3.06 5.90
C ALA A 165 22.08 4.49 6.02
N LEU A 166 20.82 4.71 5.67
CA LEU A 166 20.14 5.99 5.82
C LEU A 166 20.00 6.40 7.29
N ARG A 167 19.64 5.47 8.18
CA ARG A 167 19.59 5.72 9.64
C ARG A 167 20.96 6.07 10.19
N ALA A 168 21.99 5.30 9.82
CA ALA A 168 23.36 5.56 10.23
C ALA A 168 23.86 6.94 9.78
N GLY A 169 23.53 7.34 8.55
CA GLY A 169 23.83 8.68 8.01
C GLY A 169 23.20 9.84 8.79
N LEU A 170 22.07 9.59 9.47
CA LEU A 170 21.42 10.55 10.37
C LEU A 170 21.90 10.45 11.84
N GLY A 171 22.80 9.53 12.17
CA GLY A 171 23.17 9.23 13.55
C GLY A 171 22.04 8.59 14.36
N LEU A 172 21.02 8.03 13.73
CA LEU A 172 19.83 7.46 14.34
C LEU A 172 20.05 5.98 14.67
N ALA A 173 20.77 5.70 15.77
CA ALA A 173 21.12 4.34 16.18
C ALA A 173 20.01 3.64 16.99
N GLY A 174 19.21 4.39 17.74
CA GLY A 174 18.19 3.86 18.65
C GLY A 174 16.78 3.85 18.07
N ASP A 175 15.79 3.75 18.96
CA ASP A 175 14.37 3.81 18.66
C ASP A 175 13.98 5.19 18.10
N TYR A 176 12.96 5.21 17.24
CA TYR A 176 12.40 6.44 16.66
C TYR A 176 10.91 6.31 16.35
N ALA A 177 10.25 7.45 16.35
CA ALA A 177 8.91 7.57 15.79
C ALA A 177 9.00 8.01 14.33
N LEU A 178 8.25 7.37 13.43
CA LEU A 178 8.16 7.76 12.03
C LEU A 178 6.76 8.35 11.77
N LEU A 179 6.73 9.62 11.35
CA LEU A 179 5.48 10.31 11.05
C LEU A 179 5.23 10.37 9.55
N CYS A 180 3.99 10.08 9.12
CA CYS A 180 3.51 10.17 7.75
C CYS A 180 2.41 11.24 7.66
N PRO A 181 2.76 12.54 7.74
CA PRO A 181 1.79 13.63 7.86
C PRO A 181 1.16 14.03 6.53
N PHE A 182 1.76 13.63 5.41
CA PHE A 182 1.32 14.03 4.09
C PHE A 182 0.39 12.97 3.50
N ALA A 183 -0.67 13.42 2.82
CA ALA A 183 -1.59 12.57 2.08
C ALA A 183 -2.02 13.29 0.81
N THR A 184 -2.08 12.56 -0.30
CA THR A 184 -2.59 13.09 -1.56
C THR A 184 -4.08 12.78 -1.71
N GLY A 185 -4.80 13.70 -2.35
CA GLY A 185 -6.23 13.56 -2.60
C GLY A 185 -7.10 14.03 -1.43
N THR A 186 -8.39 13.91 -1.66
CA THR A 186 -9.44 14.29 -0.70
C THR A 186 -10.42 13.14 -0.52
N MET A 187 -11.11 13.10 0.60
CA MET A 187 -12.26 12.24 0.85
C MET A 187 -13.49 13.11 1.00
N GLN A 188 -14.49 12.93 0.12
CA GLN A 188 -15.71 13.76 0.09
C GLN A 188 -15.42 15.28 0.03
N GLY A 189 -14.36 15.69 -0.71
CA GLY A 189 -13.93 17.07 -0.81
C GLY A 189 -13.13 17.61 0.38
N GLN A 190 -12.92 16.82 1.43
CA GLN A 190 -12.16 17.21 2.62
C GLN A 190 -10.72 16.67 2.55
N SER A 191 -9.77 17.42 3.14
CA SER A 191 -8.37 16.99 3.26
C SER A 191 -8.27 15.72 4.12
N LYS A 192 -7.36 14.83 3.72
CA LYS A 192 -6.99 13.62 4.48
C LYS A 192 -5.81 13.87 5.42
N CYS A 193 -5.28 15.10 5.50
CA CYS A 193 -4.19 15.46 6.37
C CYS A 193 -4.74 15.98 7.72
N TRP A 194 -4.43 15.26 8.79
CA TRP A 194 -4.74 15.72 10.13
C TRP A 194 -3.90 16.95 10.48
N PRO A 195 -4.51 18.06 10.95
CA PRO A 195 -3.78 19.32 11.20
C PRO A 195 -2.86 19.27 12.43
N GLY A 196 -2.97 18.24 13.29
CA GLY A 196 -2.23 18.14 14.54
C GLY A 196 -0.81 17.57 14.43
N PHE A 197 -0.33 17.14 13.24
CA PHE A 197 0.97 16.48 13.11
C PHE A 197 2.16 17.34 13.55
N SER A 198 2.17 18.64 13.25
CA SER A 198 3.25 19.55 13.69
C SER A 198 3.34 19.63 15.21
N ALA A 199 2.19 19.77 15.88
CA ALA A 199 2.13 19.80 17.34
C ALA A 199 2.52 18.45 17.96
N LEU A 200 2.09 17.33 17.36
CA LEU A 200 2.50 15.98 17.76
C LEU A 200 4.01 15.81 17.67
N ALA A 201 4.61 16.18 16.53
CA ALA A 201 6.06 16.08 16.32
C ALA A 201 6.84 16.92 17.36
N ALA A 202 6.37 18.15 17.64
CA ALA A 202 6.99 19.02 18.65
C ALA A 202 6.91 18.41 20.05
N ALA A 203 5.78 17.81 20.43
CA ALA A 203 5.60 17.14 21.71
C ALA A 203 6.52 15.92 21.85
N LEU A 204 6.53 15.01 20.87
CA LEU A 204 7.40 13.83 20.89
C LEU A 204 8.89 14.21 21.01
N LEU A 205 9.33 15.23 20.25
CA LEU A 205 10.70 15.75 20.34
C LEU A 205 11.01 16.40 21.69
N ALA A 206 10.04 17.07 22.34
CA ALA A 206 10.21 17.64 23.68
C ALA A 206 10.36 16.54 24.74
N ASP A 207 9.73 15.39 24.54
CA ASP A 207 9.85 14.20 25.38
C ASP A 207 11.12 13.36 25.08
N GLY A 208 12.01 13.87 24.21
CA GLY A 208 13.27 13.21 23.84
C GLY A 208 13.13 12.08 22.85
N LEU A 209 11.95 11.90 22.22
CA LEU A 209 11.73 10.84 21.23
C LEU A 209 12.17 11.33 19.83
N PRO A 210 13.11 10.65 19.17
CA PRO A 210 13.54 11.01 17.82
C PRO A 210 12.37 10.86 16.84
N VAL A 211 12.14 11.91 16.03
CA VAL A 211 11.10 11.93 14.98
C VAL A 211 11.72 11.93 13.60
N LEU A 212 11.31 10.98 12.76
CA LEU A 212 11.73 10.83 11.36
C LEU A 212 10.55 11.07 10.43
N LEU A 213 10.81 11.75 9.31
CA LEU A 213 9.89 11.89 8.17
C LEU A 213 10.56 11.43 6.88
N CYS A 214 9.79 10.84 5.98
CA CYS A 214 10.22 10.49 4.63
C CYS A 214 9.29 11.18 3.62
N PRO A 215 9.45 12.48 3.36
CA PRO A 215 8.61 13.21 2.43
C PRO A 215 8.78 12.67 1.01
N GLY A 216 7.65 12.53 0.31
CA GLY A 216 7.61 12.19 -1.10
C GLY A 216 7.91 13.40 -2.00
N PRO A 217 7.99 13.17 -3.33
CA PRO A 217 8.22 14.24 -4.28
C PRO A 217 7.19 15.38 -4.16
N GLY A 218 7.68 16.60 -3.91
CA GLY A 218 6.87 17.80 -3.73
C GLY A 218 6.41 18.08 -2.30
N GLU A 219 6.75 17.21 -1.33
CA GLU A 219 6.42 17.37 0.09
C GLU A 219 7.61 17.95 0.90
N GLU A 220 8.81 18.05 0.30
CA GLU A 220 10.07 18.39 0.99
C GLU A 220 10.03 19.78 1.62
N ALA A 221 9.52 20.77 0.90
CA ALA A 221 9.41 22.14 1.40
C ALA A 221 8.42 22.26 2.56
N ALA A 222 7.31 21.51 2.51
CA ALA A 222 6.35 21.44 3.60
C ALA A 222 6.94 20.72 4.82
N ALA A 223 7.68 19.63 4.61
CA ALA A 223 8.36 18.91 5.68
C ALA A 223 9.36 19.82 6.41
N GLN A 224 10.17 20.58 5.71
CA GLN A 224 11.14 21.50 6.29
C GLN A 224 10.46 22.66 7.06
N ARG A 225 9.38 23.22 6.50
CA ARG A 225 8.65 24.34 7.11
C ARG A 225 7.88 23.92 8.36
N ASP A 226 7.16 22.81 8.30
CA ASP A 226 6.19 22.41 9.32
C ASP A 226 6.80 21.50 10.39
N PHE A 227 7.98 20.89 10.11
CA PHE A 227 8.70 19.97 11.00
C PHE A 227 10.20 20.30 11.12
N PRO A 228 10.59 21.53 11.43
CA PRO A 228 12.00 22.00 11.30
C PRO A 228 12.99 21.28 12.23
N ARG A 229 12.50 20.59 13.27
CA ARG A 229 13.34 19.86 14.26
C ARG A 229 13.35 18.34 14.03
N ALA A 230 12.50 17.82 13.14
CA ALA A 230 12.46 16.41 12.84
C ALA A 230 13.56 16.04 11.85
N LEU A 231 14.05 14.80 11.94
CA LEU A 231 14.93 14.22 10.93
C LEU A 231 14.14 14.00 9.63
N SER A 232 14.75 14.27 8.48
CA SER A 232 14.05 14.17 7.20
C SER A 232 14.90 13.41 6.18
N LEU A 233 14.28 12.43 5.52
CA LEU A 233 14.85 11.64 4.44
C LEU A 233 13.96 11.78 3.20
N PRO A 234 14.16 12.79 2.35
CA PRO A 234 13.38 12.95 1.14
C PRO A 234 13.75 11.91 0.06
N GLY A 235 12.77 11.53 -0.75
CA GLY A 235 13.01 10.73 -1.95
C GLY A 235 13.43 9.28 -1.69
N VAL A 236 13.17 8.72 -0.51
CA VAL A 236 13.52 7.34 -0.18
C VAL A 236 12.73 6.37 -1.08
N PRO A 237 13.39 5.40 -1.74
CA PRO A 237 12.71 4.35 -2.49
C PRO A 237 11.75 3.56 -1.60
N LEU A 238 10.57 3.17 -2.13
CA LEU A 238 9.50 2.59 -1.30
C LEU A 238 9.90 1.31 -0.55
N GLY A 239 10.81 0.50 -1.11
CA GLY A 239 11.34 -0.67 -0.39
C GLY A 239 12.11 -0.28 0.87
N ALA A 240 13.03 0.69 0.77
CA ALA A 240 13.79 1.20 1.91
C ALA A 240 12.88 1.97 2.88
N TYR A 241 11.88 2.71 2.37
CA TYR A 241 10.88 3.36 3.22
C TYR A 241 10.08 2.33 4.03
N ALA A 242 9.66 1.22 3.40
CA ALA A 242 8.98 0.13 4.11
C ALA A 242 9.88 -0.50 5.20
N ALA A 243 11.20 -0.60 4.97
CA ALA A 243 12.16 -1.05 5.97
C ALA A 243 12.33 -0.03 7.13
N LEU A 244 12.33 1.27 6.83
CA LEU A 244 12.31 2.31 7.87
C LEU A 244 11.02 2.23 8.70
N LEU A 245 9.87 2.01 8.07
CA LEU A 245 8.59 1.82 8.78
C LEU A 245 8.64 0.58 9.68
N GLN A 246 9.19 -0.54 9.20
CA GLN A 246 9.31 -1.77 10.00
C GLN A 246 10.23 -1.60 11.21
N GLY A 247 11.31 -0.82 11.05
CA GLY A 247 12.27 -0.53 12.12
C GLY A 247 11.82 0.54 13.10
N ALA A 248 10.73 1.27 12.84
CA ALA A 248 10.21 2.28 13.76
C ALA A 248 9.57 1.63 14.99
N ARG A 249 9.80 2.23 16.16
CA ARG A 249 9.13 1.83 17.39
C ARG A 249 7.66 2.26 17.41
N LEU A 250 7.36 3.35 16.72
CA LEU A 250 6.01 3.88 16.51
C LEU A 250 5.91 4.51 15.12
N VAL A 251 4.85 4.20 14.41
CA VAL A 251 4.46 4.94 13.21
C VAL A 251 3.15 5.68 13.49
N VAL A 252 3.08 6.97 13.14
CA VAL A 252 1.81 7.72 13.14
C VAL A 252 1.54 8.20 11.72
N ALA A 253 0.40 7.84 11.16
CA ALA A 253 0.10 8.11 9.76
C ALA A 253 -1.34 8.60 9.55
N ASN A 254 -1.54 9.48 8.58
CA ASN A 254 -2.84 9.72 7.98
C ASN A 254 -3.34 8.47 7.21
N ASP A 255 -4.57 8.54 6.67
CA ASP A 255 -5.04 7.62 5.62
C ASP A 255 -4.22 7.84 4.34
N THR A 256 -3.12 7.10 4.22
CA THR A 256 -2.11 7.28 3.16
C THR A 256 -1.38 5.98 2.83
N GLY A 257 -0.75 5.93 1.66
CA GLY A 257 0.05 4.78 1.23
C GLY A 257 1.07 4.30 2.26
N PRO A 258 1.91 5.18 2.84
CA PRO A 258 2.82 4.83 3.93
C PRO A 258 2.15 4.22 5.17
N GLY A 259 0.95 4.66 5.56
CA GLY A 259 0.19 4.03 6.65
C GLY A 259 -0.15 2.56 6.35
N HIS A 260 -0.61 2.28 5.12
CA HIS A 260 -0.84 0.90 4.69
C HIS A 260 0.47 0.08 4.62
N MET A 261 1.57 0.69 4.18
CA MET A 261 2.89 0.04 4.17
C MET A 261 3.33 -0.32 5.59
N ALA A 262 3.17 0.59 6.57
CA ALA A 262 3.49 0.35 7.97
C ALA A 262 2.73 -0.85 8.54
N ALA A 263 1.41 -0.90 8.31
CA ALA A 263 0.59 -2.04 8.69
C ALA A 263 1.08 -3.34 8.04
N ALA A 264 1.42 -3.29 6.74
CA ALA A 264 1.83 -4.46 5.97
C ALA A 264 3.18 -5.05 6.38
N VAL A 265 4.10 -4.23 6.90
CA VAL A 265 5.37 -4.70 7.48
C VAL A 265 5.28 -5.04 8.96
N GLY A 266 4.09 -4.92 9.57
CA GLY A 266 3.85 -5.22 10.99
C GLY A 266 4.44 -4.19 11.95
N ALA A 267 4.60 -2.93 11.53
CA ALA A 267 5.02 -1.85 12.42
C ALA A 267 3.90 -1.47 13.40
N PRO A 268 4.21 -1.09 14.66
CA PRO A 268 3.24 -0.47 15.56
C PRO A 268 2.72 0.84 14.93
N LEU A 269 1.46 0.84 14.48
CA LEU A 269 0.86 1.94 13.72
C LEU A 269 -0.32 2.55 14.45
N LEU A 270 -0.25 3.86 14.69
CA LEU A 270 -1.39 4.71 15.02
C LEU A 270 -1.88 5.40 13.73
N SER A 271 -2.99 4.94 13.19
CA SER A 271 -3.61 5.53 12.01
C SER A 271 -4.59 6.62 12.43
N VAL A 272 -4.31 7.86 12.03
CA VAL A 272 -5.14 9.04 12.36
C VAL A 272 -6.08 9.29 11.20
N LEU A 273 -7.36 9.01 11.41
CA LEU A 273 -8.39 9.13 10.38
C LEU A 273 -9.34 10.31 10.69
N GLY A 274 -9.67 11.04 9.62
CA GLY A 274 -10.67 12.11 9.67
C GLY A 274 -11.94 11.67 8.92
N PRO A 275 -12.17 12.20 7.70
CA PRO A 275 -13.38 11.90 6.92
C PRO A 275 -13.44 10.47 6.34
N THR A 276 -12.38 9.69 6.51
CA THR A 276 -12.26 8.32 5.99
C THR A 276 -13.10 7.34 6.80
N ASP A 277 -13.87 6.50 6.14
CA ASP A 277 -14.56 5.36 6.76
C ASP A 277 -13.53 4.31 7.19
N ALA A 278 -13.30 4.20 8.50
CA ALA A 278 -12.33 3.28 9.08
C ALA A 278 -12.68 1.80 8.80
N ALA A 279 -13.95 1.44 8.78
CA ALA A 279 -14.38 0.06 8.52
C ALA A 279 -13.98 -0.40 7.11
N ARG A 280 -13.93 0.54 6.16
CA ARG A 280 -13.59 0.28 4.76
C ARG A 280 -12.10 0.44 4.47
N TRP A 281 -11.43 1.47 5.05
CA TRP A 281 -10.14 1.96 4.58
C TRP A 281 -9.03 2.02 5.64
N ALA A 282 -9.29 1.68 6.91
CA ALA A 282 -8.20 1.65 7.88
C ALA A 282 -7.08 0.70 7.41
N PRO A 283 -5.80 0.98 7.70
CA PRO A 283 -4.73 0.02 7.43
C PRO A 283 -5.02 -1.34 8.09
N TRP A 284 -4.75 -2.44 7.38
CA TRP A 284 -5.07 -3.79 7.81
C TRP A 284 -3.88 -4.46 8.49
N GLY A 285 -4.03 -4.90 9.75
CA GLY A 285 -3.00 -5.61 10.51
C GLY A 285 -3.24 -5.57 12.02
N ARG A 286 -2.70 -6.53 12.74
CA ARG A 286 -2.87 -6.67 14.20
C ARG A 286 -2.17 -5.57 15.01
N GLN A 287 -1.15 -4.93 14.46
CA GLN A 287 -0.39 -3.86 15.10
C GLN A 287 -0.96 -2.47 14.81
N VAL A 288 -2.19 -2.39 14.29
CA VAL A 288 -2.83 -1.13 13.92
C VAL A 288 -3.80 -0.69 15.01
N GLN A 289 -3.64 0.53 15.47
CA GLN A 289 -4.64 1.26 16.24
C GLN A 289 -5.17 2.43 15.41
N VAL A 290 -6.46 2.72 15.53
CA VAL A 290 -7.11 3.82 14.80
C VAL A 290 -7.51 4.90 15.79
N ALA A 291 -7.02 6.11 15.56
CA ALA A 291 -7.50 7.32 16.21
C ALA A 291 -8.44 8.04 15.26
N GLN A 292 -9.72 8.16 15.63
CA GLN A 292 -10.75 8.87 14.88
C GLN A 292 -11.64 9.65 15.83
N GLY A 293 -12.00 10.88 15.45
CA GLY A 293 -12.89 11.73 16.21
C GLY A 293 -14.36 11.47 15.87
N ALA A 294 -15.27 12.09 16.64
CA ALA A 294 -16.69 12.03 16.33
C ALA A 294 -17.00 12.79 15.02
N PRO A 295 -17.96 12.32 14.20
CA PRO A 295 -18.35 13.01 12.97
C PRO A 295 -18.73 14.47 13.15
N ALA A 296 -19.30 14.84 14.32
CA ALA A 296 -19.71 16.21 14.65
C ALA A 296 -18.55 17.22 14.69
N VAL A 297 -17.30 16.75 14.84
CA VAL A 297 -16.08 17.58 14.85
C VAL A 297 -15.22 17.35 13.61
N GLY A 298 -15.83 17.00 12.48
CA GLY A 298 -15.14 16.76 11.23
C GLY A 298 -14.40 15.40 11.16
N GLY A 299 -14.68 14.51 12.12
CA GLY A 299 -14.08 13.18 12.18
C GLY A 299 -12.63 13.14 12.67
N TRP A 300 -11.95 14.28 12.91
CA TRP A 300 -10.58 14.30 13.39
C TRP A 300 -10.51 14.11 14.92
N PRO A 301 -9.57 13.27 15.42
CA PRO A 301 -9.31 13.16 16.85
C PRO A 301 -8.64 14.41 17.39
N SER A 302 -8.75 14.63 18.72
CA SER A 302 -8.04 15.73 19.38
C SER A 302 -6.53 15.46 19.43
N GLY A 303 -5.71 16.53 19.45
CA GLY A 303 -4.26 16.40 19.58
C GLY A 303 -3.84 15.70 20.87
N ALA A 304 -4.54 15.96 21.97
CA ALA A 304 -4.30 15.33 23.27
C ALA A 304 -4.58 13.82 23.24
N ASP A 305 -5.63 13.38 22.53
CA ASP A 305 -5.96 11.96 22.39
C ASP A 305 -4.93 11.22 21.55
N VAL A 306 -4.50 11.82 20.44
CA VAL A 306 -3.46 11.21 19.57
C VAL A 306 -2.13 11.13 20.33
N LEU A 307 -1.71 12.17 21.03
CA LEU A 307 -0.47 12.18 21.81
C LEU A 307 -0.50 11.12 22.92
N ARG A 308 -1.60 11.02 23.66
CA ARG A 308 -1.76 10.00 24.71
C ARG A 308 -1.67 8.59 24.14
N GLN A 309 -2.33 8.30 23.00
CA GLN A 309 -2.25 7.02 22.33
C GLN A 309 -0.85 6.73 21.78
N ALA A 310 -0.18 7.73 21.22
CA ALA A 310 1.19 7.62 20.72
C ALA A 310 2.17 7.24 21.85
N HIS A 311 2.08 7.87 23.03
CA HIS A 311 2.90 7.51 24.18
C HIS A 311 2.59 6.08 24.67
N ALA A 312 1.32 5.72 24.82
CA ALA A 312 0.94 4.38 25.25
C ALA A 312 1.48 3.28 24.31
N MET A 313 1.44 3.53 23.00
CA MET A 313 2.01 2.62 22.01
C MET A 313 3.54 2.57 22.06
N TRP A 314 4.19 3.73 22.23
CA TRP A 314 5.64 3.81 22.38
C TRP A 314 6.12 3.00 23.59
N ASP A 315 5.46 3.18 24.75
CA ASP A 315 5.84 2.48 25.99
C ASP A 315 5.59 0.97 25.91
N SER A 316 4.48 0.55 25.26
CA SER A 316 4.10 -0.85 25.14
C SER A 316 4.97 -1.63 24.13
N ALA A 317 5.58 -0.96 23.16
CA ALA A 317 6.38 -1.61 22.12
C ALA A 317 7.69 -2.22 22.64
N GLY A 318 8.08 -1.99 23.90
CA GLY A 318 9.35 -2.45 24.48
C GLY A 318 10.55 -1.92 23.72
N SER A 319 11.72 -1.79 24.35
CA SER A 319 12.95 -1.45 23.61
C SER A 319 13.27 -2.61 22.65
N ARG A 320 13.32 -2.34 21.36
CA ARG A 320 13.88 -3.29 20.37
C ARG A 320 15.38 -3.13 20.41
N ALA A 321 16.02 -3.81 21.40
CA ALA A 321 17.48 -3.86 21.54
C ALA A 321 18.11 -4.65 20.38
#